data_5ec4c9039eba422ac5f81824df2097dd
#
_entry.id   5ec4c9039eba422ac5f81824df2097dd
#
_cell.length_a   1.000
_cell.length_b   1.000
_cell.length_c   1.000
_cell.angle_alpha   90.00
_cell.angle_beta   90.00
_cell.angle_gamma   90.00
#
_symmetry.space_group_name_H-M   'P 1'
#
loop_
_entity.id
_entity.type
_entity.pdbx_description
1 polymer ?
#
loop_
_entity_poly.entity_id
_entity_poly.type
_entity_poly.pdbx_seq_one_letter_code
_entity_poly.pdbx_strand_id
1 'polypeptide(L)'
;MRIATWNLEGKWTPRHHWLIRSLRADLLLLTEVLDKVAIPGLNIHFTEGEMQPGRRWAAIATNAPLRPLPDPHGATALAEVEGFRVASSILPWRNSGGAPPWNGHDQGSRTAAAVTSIRTAGPLVWGGDWNHELTGRLYAGSTEGRESILGGLDHLGLSASTDASPHRLPGARSIDHVAIPAFWTVASVERVSAIVDSVELSDHDAYFVEVD
;
A
#
# COMPACT_ATOMS: atom_id res chain seq x y z
N MET A 1 -17.46 0.88 -4.72
CA MET A 1 -16.42 0.09 -4.00
C MET A 1 -15.47 1.03 -3.30
N ARG A 2 -15.10 0.77 -2.03
CA ARG A 2 -14.16 1.60 -1.28
C ARG A 2 -12.87 0.83 -1.01
N ILE A 3 -11.74 1.38 -1.44
CA ILE A 3 -10.40 0.79 -1.31
C ILE A 3 -9.58 1.70 -0.39
N ALA A 4 -8.97 1.14 0.65
CA ALA A 4 -8.14 1.91 1.56
C ALA A 4 -6.74 1.33 1.69
N THR A 5 -5.77 2.20 2.00
CA THR A 5 -4.41 1.82 2.37
C THR A 5 -4.03 2.43 3.70
N TRP A 6 -3.24 1.69 4.50
CA TRP A 6 -2.67 2.19 5.75
C TRP A 6 -1.43 1.39 6.16
N ASN A 7 -0.35 2.09 6.46
CA ASN A 7 0.81 1.52 7.12
C ASN A 7 0.55 1.47 8.64
N LEU A 8 0.59 0.27 9.23
CA LEU A 8 0.27 0.03 10.66
C LEU A 8 1.47 0.23 11.60
N GLU A 9 2.66 0.52 11.05
CA GLU A 9 3.90 0.68 11.84
C GLU A 9 4.17 -0.53 12.79
N GLY A 10 3.71 -1.72 12.43
CA GLY A 10 3.81 -2.91 13.29
C GLY A 10 3.04 -2.80 14.60
N LYS A 11 2.01 -1.98 14.67
CA LYS A 11 1.17 -1.78 15.84
C LYS A 11 -0.23 -2.37 15.62
N TRP A 12 -0.83 -2.90 16.69
CA TRP A 12 -2.22 -3.37 16.66
C TRP A 12 -2.86 -3.26 18.04
N THR A 13 -3.86 -2.40 18.14
CA THR A 13 -4.62 -2.13 19.37
C THR A 13 -6.12 -2.03 19.05
N PRO A 14 -7.01 -2.02 20.04
CA PRO A 14 -8.43 -1.77 19.81
C PRO A 14 -8.74 -0.48 19.04
N ARG A 15 -7.90 0.58 19.18
CA ARG A 15 -8.05 1.82 18.41
C ARG A 15 -7.71 1.63 16.93
N HIS A 16 -6.70 0.81 16.57
CA HIS A 16 -6.43 0.44 15.18
C HIS A 16 -7.62 -0.27 14.55
N HIS A 17 -8.18 -1.25 15.29
CA HIS A 17 -9.37 -1.96 14.83
C HIS A 17 -10.57 -1.00 14.64
N TRP A 18 -10.79 -0.07 15.56
CA TRP A 18 -11.83 0.94 15.43
C TRP A 18 -11.61 1.82 14.19
N LEU A 19 -10.39 2.33 13.97
CA LEU A 19 -10.08 3.17 12.81
C LEU A 19 -10.30 2.42 11.50
N ILE A 20 -9.79 1.19 11.37
CA ILE A 20 -10.01 0.34 10.18
C ILE A 20 -11.51 0.16 9.91
N ARG A 21 -12.30 -0.13 10.94
CA ARG A 21 -13.75 -0.26 10.76
C ARG A 21 -14.42 1.05 10.34
N SER A 22 -13.93 2.19 10.81
CA SER A 22 -14.46 3.50 10.42
C SER A 22 -14.20 3.84 8.95
N LEU A 23 -13.16 3.28 8.34
CA LEU A 23 -12.87 3.43 6.91
C LEU A 23 -13.98 2.82 6.04
N ARG A 24 -14.73 1.82 6.54
CA ARG A 24 -15.78 1.10 5.80
C ARG A 24 -15.30 0.61 4.43
N ALA A 25 -14.03 0.20 4.36
CA ALA A 25 -13.42 -0.25 3.12
C ALA A 25 -13.86 -1.68 2.78
N ASP A 26 -14.16 -1.91 1.50
CA ASP A 26 -14.41 -3.24 0.95
C ASP A 26 -13.09 -3.99 0.74
N LEU A 27 -12.02 -3.24 0.47
CA LEU A 27 -10.66 -3.73 0.23
C LEU A 27 -9.66 -2.87 1.01
N LEU A 28 -8.82 -3.52 1.82
CA LEU A 28 -7.75 -2.90 2.60
C LEU A 28 -6.38 -3.38 2.10
N LEU A 29 -5.51 -2.44 1.80
CA LEU A 29 -4.11 -2.64 1.41
C LEU A 29 -3.25 -2.18 2.58
N LEU A 30 -2.88 -3.11 3.45
CA LEU A 30 -2.18 -2.83 4.70
C LEU A 30 -0.68 -3.09 4.54
N THR A 31 0.14 -2.31 5.22
CA THR A 31 1.58 -2.48 5.27
C THR A 31 2.09 -2.48 6.71
N GLU A 32 3.26 -3.08 6.94
CA GLU A 32 3.88 -3.25 8.26
C GLU A 32 2.96 -3.92 9.29
N VAL A 33 2.40 -5.05 8.92
CA VAL A 33 1.29 -5.70 9.61
C VAL A 33 1.78 -6.79 10.55
N LEU A 34 1.37 -6.77 11.83
CA LEU A 34 1.63 -7.91 12.71
C LEU A 34 0.85 -9.14 12.22
N ASP A 35 1.48 -10.31 12.26
CA ASP A 35 0.88 -11.59 11.82
C ASP A 35 -0.35 -12.01 12.63
N LYS A 36 -0.49 -11.48 13.85
CA LYS A 36 -1.64 -11.66 14.74
C LYS A 36 -2.84 -10.76 14.43
N VAL A 37 -2.73 -9.86 13.44
CA VAL A 37 -3.84 -8.97 13.06
C VAL A 37 -5.00 -9.80 12.55
N ALA A 38 -6.14 -9.63 13.20
CA ALA A 38 -7.41 -10.21 12.79
C ALA A 38 -8.47 -9.10 12.77
N ILE A 39 -9.19 -8.99 11.66
CA ILE A 39 -10.26 -8.03 11.49
C ILE A 39 -11.56 -8.81 11.32
N PRO A 40 -12.47 -8.79 12.32
CA PRO A 40 -13.70 -9.56 12.26
C PRO A 40 -14.52 -9.27 10.99
N GLY A 41 -14.87 -10.34 10.28
CA GLY A 41 -15.65 -10.29 9.03
C GLY A 41 -14.81 -10.07 7.77
N LEU A 42 -13.46 -9.97 7.88
CA LEU A 42 -12.58 -9.89 6.72
C LEU A 42 -11.69 -11.14 6.60
N ASN A 43 -11.48 -11.58 5.35
CA ASN A 43 -10.43 -12.50 4.98
C ASN A 43 -9.12 -11.71 4.87
N ILE A 44 -8.01 -12.24 5.36
CA ILE A 44 -6.71 -11.55 5.31
C ILE A 44 -5.67 -12.49 4.68
N HIS A 45 -4.89 -11.96 3.74
CA HIS A 45 -3.69 -12.58 3.18
C HIS A 45 -2.49 -11.69 3.47
N PHE A 46 -1.43 -12.28 4.04
CA PHE A 46 -0.17 -11.63 4.37
C PHE A 46 0.92 -12.05 3.39
N THR A 47 1.98 -11.23 3.25
CA THR A 47 3.21 -11.68 2.59
C THR A 47 3.76 -12.94 3.28
N GLU A 48 4.35 -13.86 2.48
CA GLU A 48 5.05 -15.03 3.02
C GLU A 48 6.28 -14.61 3.84
N GLY A 49 7.02 -13.62 3.33
CA GLY A 49 8.19 -13.06 4.00
C GLY A 49 7.83 -12.17 5.19
N GLU A 50 8.70 -12.18 6.20
CA GLU A 50 8.63 -11.28 7.36
C GLU A 50 9.56 -10.08 7.19
N MET A 51 9.11 -8.91 7.59
CA MET A 51 9.94 -7.72 7.72
C MET A 51 10.86 -7.83 8.95
N GLN A 52 10.31 -8.40 10.01
CA GLN A 52 10.98 -8.81 11.24
C GLN A 52 10.09 -9.84 11.95
N PRO A 53 10.58 -10.55 12.97
CA PRO A 53 9.79 -11.61 13.64
C PRO A 53 8.39 -11.13 14.05
N GLY A 54 7.36 -11.82 13.53
CA GLY A 54 5.95 -11.52 13.80
C GLY A 54 5.39 -10.28 13.09
N ARG A 55 6.15 -9.66 12.17
CA ARG A 55 5.71 -8.50 11.37
C ARG A 55 5.88 -8.78 9.88
N ARG A 56 4.80 -8.74 9.15
CA ARG A 56 4.74 -8.95 7.70
C ARG A 56 4.93 -7.62 6.97
N TRP A 57 5.46 -7.69 5.76
CA TRP A 57 5.63 -6.50 4.92
C TRP A 57 4.30 -5.88 4.54
N ALA A 58 3.38 -6.70 4.04
CA ALA A 58 2.09 -6.25 3.56
C ALA A 58 0.99 -7.29 3.79
N ALA A 59 -0.25 -6.83 3.74
CA ALA A 59 -1.43 -7.68 3.74
C ALA A 59 -2.56 -7.09 2.89
N ILE A 60 -3.41 -7.98 2.39
CA ILE A 60 -4.66 -7.65 1.72
C ILE A 60 -5.80 -8.16 2.59
N ALA A 61 -6.78 -7.31 2.92
CA ALA A 61 -7.95 -7.74 3.68
C ALA A 61 -9.23 -7.29 2.98
N THR A 62 -10.23 -8.18 2.94
CA THR A 62 -11.52 -7.92 2.26
C THR A 62 -12.62 -8.79 2.86
N ASN A 63 -13.86 -8.36 2.76
CA ASN A 63 -15.05 -9.16 3.08
C ASN A 63 -15.46 -10.12 1.95
N ALA A 64 -14.93 -9.92 0.75
CA ALA A 64 -15.14 -10.79 -0.40
C ALA A 64 -14.30 -12.08 -0.31
N PRO A 65 -14.62 -13.11 -1.13
CA PRO A 65 -13.74 -14.25 -1.31
C PRO A 65 -12.34 -13.83 -1.75
N LEU A 66 -11.31 -14.30 -1.05
CA LEU A 66 -9.92 -13.99 -1.29
C LEU A 66 -9.15 -15.29 -1.55
N ARG A 67 -8.43 -15.35 -2.68
CA ARG A 67 -7.54 -16.45 -3.02
C ARG A 67 -6.09 -15.95 -3.02
N PRO A 68 -5.26 -16.40 -2.08
CA PRO A 68 -3.82 -16.06 -2.08
C PRO A 68 -3.14 -16.45 -3.39
N LEU A 69 -2.22 -15.63 -3.85
CA LEU A 69 -1.32 -15.90 -4.96
C LEU A 69 0.13 -15.76 -4.47
N PRO A 70 1.11 -16.39 -5.15
CA PRO A 70 2.53 -16.23 -4.80
C PRO A 70 2.93 -14.75 -4.81
N ASP A 71 3.68 -14.32 -3.81
CA ASP A 71 4.19 -12.97 -3.71
C ASP A 71 5.12 -12.66 -4.89
N PRO A 72 4.84 -11.63 -5.71
CA PRO A 72 5.72 -11.28 -6.83
C PRO A 72 7.05 -10.70 -6.37
N HIS A 73 7.06 -10.14 -5.17
CA HIS A 73 8.22 -9.57 -4.49
C HIS A 73 8.06 -9.77 -2.98
N GLY A 74 9.13 -10.00 -2.24
CA GLY A 74 9.06 -10.31 -0.81
C GLY A 74 8.38 -9.26 0.08
N ALA A 75 8.25 -8.02 -0.39
CA ALA A 75 7.51 -6.96 0.30
C ALA A 75 6.14 -6.65 -0.34
N THR A 76 5.59 -7.58 -1.12
CA THR A 76 4.32 -7.40 -1.83
C THR A 76 3.43 -8.61 -1.66
N ALA A 77 2.30 -8.48 -0.97
CA ALA A 77 1.24 -9.47 -0.96
C ALA A 77 0.44 -9.40 -2.26
N LEU A 78 0.10 -10.55 -2.84
CA LEU A 78 -0.74 -10.66 -4.03
C LEU A 78 -1.90 -11.63 -3.77
N ALA A 79 -3.10 -11.24 -4.14
CA ALA A 79 -4.28 -12.09 -4.06
C ALA A 79 -5.23 -11.86 -5.24
N GLU A 80 -6.08 -12.83 -5.49
CA GLU A 80 -7.25 -12.65 -6.34
C GLU A 80 -8.48 -12.40 -5.45
N VAL A 81 -9.19 -11.32 -5.74
CA VAL A 81 -10.42 -10.89 -5.06
C VAL A 81 -11.46 -10.65 -6.14
N GLU A 82 -12.61 -11.34 -6.06
CA GLU A 82 -13.70 -11.21 -7.04
C GLU A 82 -13.26 -11.35 -8.51
N GLY A 83 -12.23 -12.17 -8.77
CA GLY A 83 -11.75 -12.45 -10.13
C GLY A 83 -10.69 -11.48 -10.66
N PHE A 84 -10.26 -10.47 -9.90
CA PHE A 84 -9.16 -9.59 -10.28
C PHE A 84 -7.99 -9.65 -9.28
N ARG A 85 -6.79 -9.40 -9.76
CA ARG A 85 -5.58 -9.40 -8.92
C ARG A 85 -5.43 -8.09 -8.18
N VAL A 86 -5.08 -8.20 -6.90
CA VAL A 86 -4.84 -7.09 -5.98
C VAL A 86 -3.45 -7.23 -5.40
N ALA A 87 -2.69 -6.16 -5.35
CA ALA A 87 -1.37 -6.11 -4.73
C ALA A 87 -1.32 -5.06 -3.61
N SER A 88 -0.75 -5.43 -2.46
CA SER A 88 -0.37 -4.51 -1.38
C SER A 88 1.13 -4.56 -1.18
N SER A 89 1.82 -3.40 -1.23
CA SER A 89 3.28 -3.35 -1.27
C SER A 89 3.87 -2.32 -0.34
N ILE A 90 5.03 -2.63 0.27
CA ILE A 90 6.00 -1.60 0.63
C ILE A 90 7.00 -1.50 -0.52
N LEU A 91 7.32 -0.27 -0.94
CA LEU A 91 8.46 -0.01 -1.81
C LEU A 91 9.64 0.56 -1.00
N PRO A 92 10.88 0.45 -1.50
CA PRO A 92 12.06 0.85 -0.75
C PRO A 92 12.04 2.33 -0.33
N TRP A 93 12.34 2.61 0.94
CA TRP A 93 12.67 3.95 1.42
C TRP A 93 14.17 4.23 1.29
N ARG A 94 14.58 5.49 1.47
CA ARG A 94 15.97 5.94 1.27
C ARG A 94 17.01 5.04 1.95
N ASN A 95 16.76 4.61 3.17
CA ASN A 95 17.68 3.84 4.00
C ASN A 95 17.26 2.37 4.16
N SER A 96 16.47 1.81 3.23
CA SER A 96 15.99 0.43 3.31
C SER A 96 17.08 -0.65 3.28
N GLY A 97 18.33 -0.23 2.96
CA GLY A 97 19.44 -1.19 2.83
C GLY A 97 19.34 -2.05 1.57
N GLY A 98 20.30 -2.96 1.42
CA GLY A 98 20.34 -3.92 0.30
C GLY A 98 20.11 -5.37 0.73
N ALA A 99 19.65 -5.60 1.97
CA ALA A 99 19.26 -6.93 2.42
C ALA A 99 17.90 -7.34 1.83
N PRO A 100 17.63 -8.64 1.66
CA PRO A 100 16.32 -9.09 1.21
C PRO A 100 15.18 -8.44 2.00
N PRO A 101 14.06 -8.11 1.33
CA PRO A 101 13.71 -8.50 -0.03
C PRO A 101 14.24 -7.56 -1.13
N TRP A 102 15.06 -6.59 -0.77
CA TRP A 102 15.52 -5.56 -1.71
C TRP A 102 16.67 -6.06 -2.59
N ASN A 103 16.59 -5.74 -3.89
CA ASN A 103 17.60 -6.04 -4.88
C ASN A 103 18.03 -4.73 -5.57
N GLY A 104 19.31 -4.36 -5.45
CA GLY A 104 19.85 -3.13 -6.02
C GLY A 104 20.74 -2.37 -5.05
N HIS A 105 21.53 -1.42 -5.58
CA HIS A 105 22.57 -0.71 -4.82
C HIS A 105 22.05 0.60 -4.20
N ASP A 106 20.93 1.15 -4.71
CA ASP A 106 20.31 2.37 -4.21
C ASP A 106 18.78 2.25 -4.18
N GLN A 107 18.11 3.29 -3.74
CA GLN A 107 16.63 3.31 -3.65
C GLN A 107 15.98 3.15 -5.03
N GLY A 108 16.52 3.81 -6.07
CA GLY A 108 15.96 3.79 -7.41
C GLY A 108 15.99 2.39 -8.01
N SER A 109 17.15 1.75 -8.03
CA SER A 109 17.34 0.40 -8.58
C SER A 109 16.54 -0.66 -7.81
N ARG A 110 16.41 -0.55 -6.49
CA ARG A 110 15.57 -1.44 -5.67
C ARG A 110 14.10 -1.27 -5.99
N THR A 111 13.64 -0.02 -6.14
CA THR A 111 12.26 0.28 -6.54
C THR A 111 11.96 -0.27 -7.92
N ALA A 112 12.87 -0.08 -8.89
CA ALA A 112 12.73 -0.60 -10.25
C ALA A 112 12.60 -2.14 -10.28
N ALA A 113 13.40 -2.84 -9.47
CA ALA A 113 13.33 -4.29 -9.35
C ALA A 113 11.98 -4.76 -8.78
N ALA A 114 11.50 -4.14 -7.69
CA ALA A 114 10.22 -4.46 -7.08
C ALA A 114 9.05 -4.18 -8.05
N VAL A 115 9.03 -3.00 -8.68
CA VAL A 115 8.01 -2.60 -9.66
C VAL A 115 7.98 -3.55 -10.86
N THR A 116 9.13 -4.01 -11.34
CA THR A 116 9.21 -4.98 -12.45
C THR A 116 8.51 -6.29 -12.07
N SER A 117 8.73 -6.78 -10.87
CA SER A 117 8.08 -8.01 -10.38
C SER A 117 6.56 -7.83 -10.23
N ILE A 118 6.12 -6.70 -9.65
CA ILE A 118 4.71 -6.37 -9.48
C ILE A 118 4.01 -6.24 -10.85
N ARG A 119 4.63 -5.53 -11.78
CA ARG A 119 4.13 -5.37 -13.15
C ARG A 119 3.94 -6.71 -13.86
N THR A 120 4.88 -7.63 -13.69
CA THR A 120 4.79 -8.99 -14.27
C THR A 120 3.61 -9.77 -13.68
N ALA A 121 3.28 -9.55 -12.40
CA ALA A 121 2.13 -10.18 -11.75
C ALA A 121 0.78 -9.61 -12.23
N GLY A 122 0.75 -8.42 -12.80
CA GLY A 122 -0.41 -7.81 -13.45
C GLY A 122 -1.59 -7.52 -12.51
N PRO A 123 -1.41 -6.82 -11.38
CA PRO A 123 -2.54 -6.44 -10.53
C PRO A 123 -3.43 -5.40 -11.22
N LEU A 124 -4.73 -5.50 -10.99
CA LEU A 124 -5.72 -4.51 -11.40
C LEU A 124 -5.89 -3.40 -10.33
N VAL A 125 -5.61 -3.72 -9.08
CA VAL A 125 -5.54 -2.77 -7.96
C VAL A 125 -4.19 -2.95 -7.28
N TRP A 126 -3.47 -1.86 -7.12
CA TRP A 126 -2.16 -1.86 -6.46
C TRP A 126 -2.06 -0.68 -5.50
N GLY A 127 -1.65 -0.93 -4.27
CA GLY A 127 -1.45 0.14 -3.29
C GLY A 127 -0.51 -0.27 -2.17
N GLY A 128 -0.43 0.56 -1.14
CA GLY A 128 0.43 0.40 0.01
C GLY A 128 1.32 1.60 0.25
N ASP A 129 2.35 1.42 1.06
CA ASP A 129 3.38 2.44 1.33
C ASP A 129 4.47 2.37 0.25
N TRP A 130 4.43 3.27 -0.71
CA TRP A 130 5.41 3.28 -1.80
C TRP A 130 6.64 4.12 -1.50
N ASN A 131 6.67 4.82 -0.37
CA ASN A 131 7.82 5.65 0.04
C ASN A 131 8.27 6.67 -1.03
N HIS A 132 7.37 7.03 -1.93
CA HIS A 132 7.60 7.98 -3.03
C HIS A 132 6.41 8.93 -3.17
N GLU A 133 6.64 10.24 -3.10
CA GLU A 133 5.72 11.19 -3.67
C GLU A 133 5.74 11.06 -5.20
N LEU A 134 4.57 11.00 -5.83
CA LEU A 134 4.46 10.93 -7.29
C LEU A 134 4.27 12.32 -7.92
N THR A 135 3.70 13.26 -7.17
CA THR A 135 3.43 14.63 -7.58
C THR A 135 3.88 15.62 -6.49
N GLY A 136 3.84 16.91 -6.76
CA GLY A 136 4.13 17.96 -5.78
C GLY A 136 5.62 18.26 -5.65
N ARG A 137 6.12 18.42 -4.41
CA ARG A 137 7.51 18.83 -4.13
C ARG A 137 8.52 17.70 -4.27
N LEU A 138 8.07 16.46 -4.38
CA LEU A 138 8.89 15.27 -4.49
C LEU A 138 9.85 15.11 -3.30
N TYR A 139 9.33 15.33 -2.10
CA TYR A 139 10.08 15.27 -0.85
C TYR A 139 10.61 13.87 -0.54
N ALA A 140 9.78 12.85 -0.80
CA ALA A 140 10.12 11.45 -0.56
C ALA A 140 10.39 10.68 -1.85
N GLY A 141 11.26 9.68 -1.74
CA GLY A 141 11.63 8.80 -2.85
C GLY A 141 12.81 9.31 -3.68
N SER A 142 13.17 8.55 -4.71
CA SER A 142 14.17 8.88 -5.71
C SER A 142 13.54 9.21 -7.06
N THR A 143 14.22 9.96 -7.90
CA THR A 143 13.74 10.27 -9.27
C THR A 143 13.57 8.99 -10.07
N GLU A 144 14.58 8.12 -10.10
CA GLU A 144 14.56 6.85 -10.82
C GLU A 144 13.45 5.90 -10.30
N GLY A 145 13.28 5.83 -8.96
CA GLY A 145 12.20 5.04 -8.36
C GLY A 145 10.82 5.54 -8.76
N ARG A 146 10.62 6.86 -8.79
CA ARG A 146 9.37 7.48 -9.24
C ARG A 146 9.09 7.21 -10.70
N GLU A 147 10.09 7.34 -11.57
CA GLU A 147 9.97 7.02 -13.00
C GLU A 147 9.59 5.55 -13.19
N SER A 148 10.19 4.66 -12.42
CA SER A 148 9.86 3.23 -12.44
C SER A 148 8.42 2.97 -12.01
N ILE A 149 7.93 3.63 -10.94
CA ILE A 149 6.54 3.50 -10.48
C ILE A 149 5.58 4.00 -11.56
N LEU A 150 5.80 5.22 -12.09
CA LEU A 150 4.94 5.80 -13.12
C LEU A 150 4.90 4.93 -14.39
N GLY A 151 6.06 4.44 -14.84
CA GLY A 151 6.13 3.50 -15.96
C GLY A 151 5.46 2.16 -15.69
N GLY A 152 5.48 1.70 -14.43
CA GLY A 152 4.74 0.52 -13.99
C GLY A 152 3.23 0.72 -14.04
N LEU A 153 2.76 1.87 -13.56
CA LEU A 153 1.35 2.25 -13.62
C LEU A 153 0.84 2.36 -15.06
N ASP A 154 1.59 3.05 -15.93
CA ASP A 154 1.25 3.17 -17.36
C ASP A 154 1.14 1.80 -18.03
N HIS A 155 2.13 0.91 -17.81
CA HIS A 155 2.10 -0.46 -18.35
C HIS A 155 0.87 -1.25 -17.88
N LEU A 156 0.42 -1.07 -16.65
CA LEU A 156 -0.73 -1.75 -16.06
C LEU A 156 -2.06 -1.04 -16.39
N GLY A 157 -2.05 0.13 -17.02
CA GLY A 157 -3.24 0.95 -17.25
C GLY A 157 -3.86 1.49 -15.96
N LEU A 158 -3.05 1.72 -14.92
CA LEU A 158 -3.49 2.21 -13.62
C LEU A 158 -3.22 3.70 -13.45
N SER A 159 -3.98 4.33 -12.56
CA SER A 159 -3.76 5.69 -12.06
C SER A 159 -3.70 5.67 -10.54
N ALA A 160 -2.70 6.34 -9.94
CA ALA A 160 -2.59 6.49 -8.50
C ALA A 160 -3.56 7.57 -8.01
N SER A 161 -4.73 7.19 -7.57
CA SER A 161 -5.81 8.12 -7.19
C SER A 161 -5.47 8.98 -5.97
N THR A 162 -4.50 8.57 -5.15
CA THR A 162 -4.08 9.29 -3.94
C THR A 162 -2.84 10.16 -4.15
N ASP A 163 -2.30 10.30 -5.37
CA ASP A 163 -1.04 10.99 -5.66
C ASP A 163 -1.04 12.47 -5.27
N ALA A 164 -2.20 13.14 -5.43
CA ALA A 164 -2.40 14.53 -5.06
C ALA A 164 -2.86 14.73 -3.60
N SER A 165 -3.11 13.66 -2.86
CA SER A 165 -3.58 13.73 -1.47
C SER A 165 -2.53 14.36 -0.55
N PRO A 166 -2.93 15.20 0.42
CA PRO A 166 -1.97 15.81 1.33
C PRO A 166 -1.38 14.77 2.28
N HIS A 167 -0.07 14.84 2.54
CA HIS A 167 0.58 14.16 3.63
C HIS A 167 0.32 14.90 4.96
N ARG A 168 0.60 14.25 6.12
CA ARG A 168 0.55 14.96 7.42
C ARG A 168 1.60 16.06 7.56
N LEU A 169 2.73 15.93 6.86
CA LEU A 169 3.75 16.98 6.80
C LEU A 169 3.28 18.10 5.86
N PRO A 170 3.28 19.38 6.33
CA PRO A 170 2.80 20.50 5.53
C PRO A 170 3.54 20.63 4.20
N GLY A 171 2.78 20.68 3.11
CA GLY A 171 3.29 20.88 1.77
C GLY A 171 3.83 19.62 1.07
N ALA A 172 3.88 18.47 1.76
CA ALA A 172 4.18 17.18 1.16
C ALA A 172 2.90 16.50 0.64
N ARG A 173 3.06 15.57 -0.29
CA ARG A 173 2.01 14.69 -0.81
C ARG A 173 2.14 13.29 -0.23
N SER A 174 1.09 12.48 -0.41
CA SER A 174 1.07 11.11 0.08
C SER A 174 2.22 10.28 -0.50
N ILE A 175 2.73 9.38 0.32
CA ILE A 175 3.62 8.28 -0.07
C ILE A 175 2.91 6.94 0.03
N ASP A 176 1.70 6.95 0.60
CA ASP A 176 0.78 5.82 0.65
C ASP A 176 -0.21 5.95 -0.50
N HIS A 177 -0.23 4.96 -1.38
CA HIS A 177 -0.97 5.06 -2.63
C HIS A 177 -2.02 3.97 -2.80
N VAL A 178 -3.09 4.33 -3.51
CA VAL A 178 -4.07 3.42 -4.09
C VAL A 178 -4.13 3.71 -5.58
N ALA A 179 -3.71 2.75 -6.39
CA ALA A 179 -3.81 2.78 -7.85
C ALA A 179 -4.87 1.79 -8.33
N ILE A 180 -5.70 2.27 -9.22
CA ILE A 180 -6.84 1.59 -9.82
C ILE A 180 -6.83 1.79 -11.34
N PRO A 181 -7.61 1.02 -12.12
CA PRO A 181 -7.72 1.24 -13.55
C PRO A 181 -8.07 2.69 -13.89
N ALA A 182 -7.31 3.30 -14.80
CA ALA A 182 -7.47 4.70 -15.18
C ALA A 182 -8.86 5.03 -15.76
N PHE A 183 -9.61 4.02 -16.19
CA PHE A 183 -10.98 4.18 -16.70
C PHE A 183 -12.07 4.06 -15.62
N TRP A 184 -11.72 3.74 -14.37
CA TRP A 184 -12.69 3.74 -13.27
C TRP A 184 -12.99 5.18 -12.82
N THR A 185 -14.26 5.44 -12.51
CA THR A 185 -14.68 6.75 -12.00
C THR A 185 -14.43 6.84 -10.50
N VAL A 186 -13.57 7.77 -10.09
CA VAL A 186 -13.31 8.07 -8.69
C VAL A 186 -14.35 9.06 -8.18
N ALA A 187 -15.16 8.63 -7.20
CA ALA A 187 -16.16 9.48 -6.56
C ALA A 187 -15.54 10.38 -5.48
N SER A 188 -14.62 9.82 -4.67
CA SER A 188 -13.90 10.60 -3.64
C SER A 188 -12.54 9.99 -3.32
N VAL A 189 -11.64 10.85 -2.81
CA VAL A 189 -10.35 10.47 -2.23
C VAL A 189 -10.21 11.20 -0.91
N GLU A 190 -9.97 10.46 0.18
CA GLU A 190 -9.86 11.07 1.51
C GLU A 190 -8.65 10.54 2.27
N ARG A 191 -8.04 11.46 3.05
CA ARG A 191 -7.06 11.14 4.08
C ARG A 191 -7.75 11.06 5.43
N VAL A 192 -7.49 10.01 6.18
CA VAL A 192 -7.99 9.79 7.54
C VAL A 192 -6.83 9.82 8.51
N SER A 193 -6.87 10.73 9.47
CA SER A 193 -5.81 10.89 10.47
C SER A 193 -5.66 9.62 11.30
N ALA A 194 -4.43 9.16 11.46
CA ALA A 194 -4.07 8.09 12.40
C ALA A 194 -3.91 8.60 13.86
N ILE A 195 -4.24 9.86 14.14
CA ILE A 195 -4.31 10.40 15.50
C ILE A 195 -5.76 10.32 15.98
N VAL A 196 -6.03 9.44 16.95
CA VAL A 196 -7.35 9.21 17.54
C VAL A 196 -7.29 9.51 19.04
N ASP A 197 -8.15 10.39 19.52
CA ASP A 197 -8.17 10.83 20.94
C ASP A 197 -6.78 11.28 21.45
N SER A 198 -6.05 12.05 20.61
CA SER A 198 -4.68 12.51 20.87
C SER A 198 -3.63 11.38 20.98
N VAL A 199 -3.96 10.16 20.55
CA VAL A 199 -3.04 9.03 20.50
C VAL A 199 -2.65 8.78 19.04
N GLU A 200 -1.37 8.82 18.74
CA GLU A 200 -0.81 8.47 17.44
C GLU A 200 -0.77 6.94 17.30
N LEU A 201 -1.57 6.42 16.39
CA LEU A 201 -1.66 4.99 16.11
C LEU A 201 -0.57 4.52 15.16
N SER A 202 -0.21 5.37 14.19
CA SER A 202 0.84 5.15 13.22
C SER A 202 1.45 6.48 12.83
N ASP A 203 2.70 6.48 12.40
CA ASP A 203 3.35 7.64 11.76
C ASP A 203 2.84 7.90 10.33
N HIS A 204 2.02 7.00 9.79
CA HIS A 204 1.27 7.16 8.55
C HIS A 204 -0.23 7.39 8.80
N ASP A 205 -0.86 8.27 8.03
CA ASP A 205 -2.31 8.40 7.95
C ASP A 205 -2.88 7.35 6.99
N ALA A 206 -4.15 6.98 7.15
CA ALA A 206 -4.84 6.13 6.20
C ALA A 206 -5.40 6.96 5.04
N TYR A 207 -5.50 6.34 3.87
CA TYR A 207 -6.14 6.94 2.69
C TYR A 207 -7.16 5.98 2.12
N PHE A 208 -8.28 6.50 1.62
CA PHE A 208 -9.20 5.68 0.85
C PHE A 208 -9.66 6.37 -0.43
N VAL A 209 -10.02 5.54 -1.38
CA VAL A 209 -10.59 5.90 -2.68
C VAL A 209 -11.95 5.25 -2.78
N GLU A 210 -12.98 6.02 -3.10
CA GLU A 210 -14.30 5.52 -3.42
C GLU A 210 -14.51 5.53 -4.94
N VAL A 211 -14.95 4.39 -5.46
CA VAL A 211 -15.14 4.14 -6.90
C VAL A 211 -16.61 3.78 -7.15
N ASP A 212 -17.20 4.37 -8.19
CA ASP A 212 -18.57 4.12 -8.62
C ASP A 212 -18.77 2.71 -9.22
#